data_9ae3ecf80d3656059f5a4197b98aa4fb
#
_entry.id   9ae3ecf80d3656059f5a4197b98aa4fb
#
_cell.length_a   1.000
_cell.length_b   1.000
_cell.length_c   1.000
_cell.angle_alpha   90.00
_cell.angle_beta   90.00
_cell.angle_gamma   90.00
#
_symmetry.space_group_name_H-M   'P 1'
#
loop_
_entity.id
_entity.type
_entity.pdbx_description
1 polymer ?
#
loop_
_entity_poly.entity_id
_entity_poly.type
_entity_poly.pdbx_seq_one_letter_code
_entity_poly.pdbx_strand_id
1 'polypeptide(L)'
;MGRVAVGVPTPLLRSFRTLAAGSQASSLAEFAISLPLLMVLVVGIFDFGAAFNTKQELNNAMREGARFGASLPPNDLSNATAWPTIDAIRYLVDSYLVASRIDDCGLGTPLTPNHPAGTSQWVYTTPCFGSTNLTLTINRGFPTCNLLMASYGTPPLTNAYIPCTQVSIQYPYQWHFNSVITLIVPGASYGPFITIQTDATATNVE
;
A
#
# COMPACT_ATOMS: atom_id res chain seq x y z
N MET A 1 78.67 -26.35 -33.30
CA MET A 1 77.74 -25.48 -32.60
C MET A 1 76.33 -25.99 -32.82
N GLY A 2 75.86 -26.84 -31.90
CA GLY A 2 74.54 -27.44 -31.96
C GLY A 2 73.52 -26.59 -31.17
N ARG A 3 72.44 -26.18 -31.77
CA ARG A 3 71.33 -25.58 -31.07
C ARG A 3 70.35 -26.64 -30.59
N VAL A 4 70.24 -26.77 -29.27
CA VAL A 4 69.20 -27.58 -28.61
C VAL A 4 67.93 -26.77 -28.60
N ALA A 5 66.88 -27.22 -29.31
CA ALA A 5 65.56 -26.71 -29.21
C ALA A 5 64.85 -27.36 -28.01
N VAL A 6 64.55 -26.57 -26.98
CA VAL A 6 63.75 -27.01 -25.83
C VAL A 6 62.31 -26.91 -26.24
N GLY A 7 61.70 -28.03 -26.52
CA GLY A 7 60.21 -28.09 -26.74
C GLY A 7 59.48 -27.94 -25.40
N VAL A 8 58.69 -26.88 -25.30
CA VAL A 8 57.79 -26.68 -24.16
C VAL A 8 56.56 -27.58 -24.35
N PRO A 9 56.24 -28.46 -23.42
CA PRO A 9 55.03 -29.27 -23.53
C PRO A 9 53.79 -28.37 -23.29
N THR A 10 52.87 -28.35 -24.23
CA THR A 10 51.57 -27.69 -24.12
C THR A 10 50.44 -28.70 -23.79
N PRO A 11 50.34 -29.20 -22.54
CA PRO A 11 49.23 -30.08 -22.16
C PRO A 11 48.06 -29.32 -21.47
N LEU A 12 48.24 -28.06 -21.04
CA LEU A 12 47.26 -27.41 -20.19
C LEU A 12 46.08 -26.79 -20.95
N LEU A 13 46.22 -26.46 -22.22
CA LEU A 13 45.14 -25.85 -23.02
C LEU A 13 44.12 -26.86 -23.57
N ARG A 14 44.43 -28.16 -23.58
CA ARG A 14 43.48 -29.21 -24.01
C ARG A 14 42.44 -29.58 -22.94
N SER A 15 42.76 -29.41 -21.67
CA SER A 15 41.90 -29.84 -20.56
C SER A 15 40.70 -28.94 -20.37
N PHE A 16 40.77 -27.63 -20.69
CA PHE A 16 39.66 -26.72 -20.59
C PHE A 16 38.62 -26.88 -21.70
N ARG A 17 39.01 -27.40 -22.88
CA ARG A 17 38.09 -27.59 -24.02
C ARG A 17 37.20 -28.83 -23.87
N THR A 18 37.59 -29.83 -23.11
CA THR A 18 36.79 -31.04 -22.88
C THR A 18 35.73 -30.88 -21.78
N LEU A 19 35.94 -29.95 -20.86
CA LEU A 19 34.93 -29.62 -19.83
C LEU A 19 33.75 -28.82 -20.38
N ALA A 20 33.93 -28.09 -21.48
CA ALA A 20 32.89 -27.31 -22.13
C ALA A 20 31.97 -28.11 -23.09
N ALA A 21 32.33 -29.36 -23.39
CA ALA A 21 31.62 -30.20 -24.38
C ALA A 21 30.64 -31.21 -23.73
N GLY A 22 30.49 -31.23 -22.42
CA GLY A 22 29.51 -32.07 -21.74
C GLY A 22 28.12 -31.44 -21.73
N SER A 23 27.06 -32.20 -21.99
CA SER A 23 25.64 -31.78 -21.87
C SER A 23 25.34 -31.18 -20.48
N GLN A 24 26.06 -31.54 -19.45
CA GLN A 24 25.95 -31.00 -18.09
C GLN A 24 26.42 -29.55 -17.99
N ALA A 25 27.44 -29.14 -18.76
CA ALA A 25 27.90 -27.77 -18.80
C ALA A 25 26.89 -26.83 -19.50
N SER A 26 26.19 -27.33 -20.53
CA SER A 26 25.11 -26.61 -21.20
C SER A 26 23.92 -26.36 -20.25
N SER A 27 23.46 -27.39 -19.54
CA SER A 27 22.37 -27.28 -18.56
C SER A 27 22.68 -26.31 -17.42
N LEU A 28 23.93 -26.30 -16.95
CA LEU A 28 24.41 -25.36 -15.93
C LEU A 28 24.40 -23.91 -16.46
N ALA A 29 24.80 -23.70 -17.70
CA ALA A 29 24.75 -22.37 -18.32
C ALA A 29 23.31 -21.87 -18.54
N GLU A 30 22.39 -22.73 -18.96
CA GLU A 30 20.96 -22.43 -19.10
C GLU A 30 20.33 -22.09 -17.76
N PHE A 31 20.65 -22.87 -16.71
CA PHE A 31 20.18 -22.58 -15.35
C PHE A 31 20.74 -21.27 -14.81
N ALA A 32 21.99 -20.95 -15.07
CA ALA A 32 22.63 -19.72 -14.63
C ALA A 32 21.98 -18.45 -15.25
N ILE A 33 21.42 -18.58 -16.46
CA ILE A 33 20.71 -17.49 -17.12
C ILE A 33 19.25 -17.42 -16.66
N SER A 34 18.60 -18.55 -16.46
CA SER A 34 17.18 -18.59 -16.04
C SER A 34 16.97 -18.26 -14.58
N LEU A 35 17.94 -18.53 -13.70
CA LEU A 35 17.84 -18.32 -12.27
C LEU A 35 17.59 -16.85 -11.88
N PRO A 36 18.31 -15.84 -12.40
CA PRO A 36 18.02 -14.44 -12.11
C PRO A 36 16.62 -14.02 -12.53
N LEU A 37 16.14 -14.50 -13.69
CA LEU A 37 14.78 -14.19 -14.16
C LEU A 37 13.72 -14.78 -13.21
N LEU A 38 13.92 -16.02 -12.79
CA LEU A 38 13.03 -16.70 -11.85
C LEU A 38 13.03 -16.00 -10.48
N MET A 39 14.19 -15.54 -10.01
CA MET A 39 14.32 -14.77 -8.77
C MET A 39 13.51 -13.47 -8.82
N VAL A 40 13.61 -12.69 -9.91
CA VAL A 40 12.82 -11.44 -10.07
C VAL A 40 11.32 -11.73 -10.02
N LEU A 41 10.88 -12.82 -10.68
CA LEU A 41 9.48 -13.23 -10.69
C LEU A 41 8.99 -13.61 -9.29
N VAL A 42 9.76 -14.41 -8.56
CA VAL A 42 9.43 -14.83 -7.19
C VAL A 42 9.36 -13.62 -6.25
N VAL A 43 10.36 -12.74 -6.30
CA VAL A 43 10.39 -11.50 -5.50
C VAL A 43 9.16 -10.63 -5.82
N GLY A 44 8.83 -10.49 -7.10
CA GLY A 44 7.63 -9.74 -7.53
C GLY A 44 6.34 -10.31 -6.95
N ILE A 45 6.16 -11.64 -6.96
CA ILE A 45 4.98 -12.29 -6.38
C ILE A 45 4.86 -11.99 -4.88
N PHE A 46 5.94 -12.06 -4.13
CA PHE A 46 5.93 -11.76 -2.70
C PHE A 46 5.61 -10.28 -2.42
N ASP A 47 6.21 -9.36 -3.14
CA ASP A 47 5.96 -7.91 -2.94
C ASP A 47 4.51 -7.54 -3.29
N PHE A 48 4.01 -8.00 -4.42
CA PHE A 48 2.61 -7.76 -4.77
C PHE A 48 1.64 -8.44 -3.80
N GLY A 49 1.93 -9.66 -3.35
CA GLY A 49 1.14 -10.36 -2.35
C GLY A 49 1.05 -9.58 -1.04
N ALA A 50 2.16 -9.05 -0.55
CA ALA A 50 2.20 -8.22 0.65
C ALA A 50 1.41 -6.90 0.46
N ALA A 51 1.55 -6.21 -0.68
CA ALA A 51 0.80 -5.01 -0.98
C ALA A 51 -0.71 -5.26 -1.05
N PHE A 52 -1.13 -6.38 -1.65
CA PHE A 52 -2.54 -6.79 -1.68
C PHE A 52 -3.10 -7.08 -0.29
N ASN A 53 -2.34 -7.78 0.55
CA ASN A 53 -2.74 -8.04 1.93
C ASN A 53 -2.92 -6.73 2.70
N THR A 54 -1.96 -5.81 2.61
CA THR A 54 -2.05 -4.48 3.23
C THR A 54 -3.29 -3.73 2.74
N LYS A 55 -3.59 -3.76 1.43
CA LYS A 55 -4.80 -3.14 0.89
C LYS A 55 -6.09 -3.73 1.46
N GLN A 56 -6.15 -5.04 1.66
CA GLN A 56 -7.31 -5.71 2.25
C GLN A 56 -7.53 -5.28 3.70
N GLU A 57 -6.45 -5.24 4.51
CA GLU A 57 -6.51 -4.79 5.89
C GLU A 57 -6.92 -3.31 6.00
N LEU A 58 -6.38 -2.44 5.15
CA LEU A 58 -6.79 -1.04 5.07
C LEU A 58 -8.28 -0.92 4.72
N ASN A 59 -8.77 -1.73 3.77
CA ASN A 59 -10.18 -1.72 3.39
C ASN A 59 -11.08 -2.17 4.54
N ASN A 60 -10.68 -3.18 5.32
CA ASN A 60 -11.40 -3.63 6.50
C ASN A 60 -11.43 -2.52 7.57
N ALA A 61 -10.31 -1.86 7.83
CA ALA A 61 -10.23 -0.73 8.76
C ALA A 61 -11.16 0.43 8.34
N MET A 62 -11.20 0.76 7.03
CA MET A 62 -12.10 1.81 6.53
C MET A 62 -13.58 1.44 6.69
N ARG A 63 -13.93 0.18 6.39
CA ARG A 63 -15.32 -0.30 6.56
C ARG A 63 -15.77 -0.25 8.01
N GLU A 64 -14.92 -0.68 8.93
CA GLU A 64 -15.26 -0.63 10.35
C GLU A 64 -15.30 0.80 10.87
N GLY A 65 -14.36 1.66 10.45
CA GLY A 65 -14.39 3.09 10.73
C GLY A 65 -15.67 3.78 10.24
N ALA A 66 -16.11 3.47 9.03
CA ALA A 66 -17.35 4.02 8.47
C ALA A 66 -18.59 3.53 9.23
N ARG A 67 -18.67 2.21 9.55
CA ARG A 67 -19.78 1.64 10.34
C ARG A 67 -19.85 2.26 11.73
N PHE A 68 -18.72 2.35 12.40
CA PHE A 68 -18.64 2.95 13.72
C PHE A 68 -19.05 4.42 13.66
N GLY A 69 -18.51 5.18 12.71
CA GLY A 69 -18.87 6.58 12.52
C GLY A 69 -20.35 6.79 12.23
N ALA A 70 -20.98 5.89 11.46
CA ALA A 70 -22.40 5.94 11.17
C ALA A 70 -23.29 5.74 12.40
N SER A 71 -22.81 5.03 13.42
CA SER A 71 -23.53 4.78 14.69
C SER A 71 -23.34 5.88 15.75
N LEU A 72 -22.39 6.81 15.52
CA LEU A 72 -22.12 7.88 16.48
C LEU A 72 -23.10 9.05 16.32
N PRO A 73 -23.46 9.74 17.41
CA PRO A 73 -24.32 10.91 17.35
C PRO A 73 -23.63 12.08 16.62
N PRO A 74 -24.35 12.90 15.85
CA PRO A 74 -23.77 14.02 15.08
C PRO A 74 -23.66 15.33 15.85
N ASN A 75 -23.92 15.35 17.14
CA ASN A 75 -24.07 16.56 17.97
C ASN A 75 -22.80 17.42 18.10
N ASP A 76 -21.63 16.86 17.89
CA ASP A 76 -20.34 17.57 17.95
C ASP A 76 -19.86 18.11 16.60
N LEU A 77 -20.50 17.70 15.48
CA LEU A 77 -20.06 18.09 14.14
C LEU A 77 -20.20 19.59 13.86
N SER A 78 -21.11 20.28 14.56
CA SER A 78 -21.29 21.73 14.50
C SER A 78 -20.30 22.51 15.37
N ASN A 79 -19.48 21.83 16.17
CA ASN A 79 -18.49 22.49 17.01
C ASN A 79 -17.35 23.06 16.15
N ALA A 80 -16.83 24.23 16.53
CA ALA A 80 -15.78 24.90 15.78
C ALA A 80 -14.35 24.33 16.04
N THR A 81 -14.14 23.66 17.17
CA THR A 81 -12.79 23.36 17.64
C THR A 81 -12.59 21.96 18.21
N ALA A 82 -13.64 21.19 18.48
CA ALA A 82 -13.52 19.87 19.10
C ALA A 82 -14.54 18.91 18.50
N TRP A 83 -14.04 17.78 17.99
CA TRP A 83 -14.85 16.74 17.34
C TRP A 83 -14.54 15.37 17.92
N PRO A 84 -14.99 15.07 19.15
CA PRO A 84 -14.67 13.80 19.83
C PRO A 84 -15.17 12.58 19.05
N THR A 85 -16.29 12.68 18.28
CA THR A 85 -16.75 11.57 17.45
C THR A 85 -15.84 11.31 16.24
N ILE A 86 -15.24 12.35 15.68
CA ILE A 86 -14.27 12.23 14.58
C ILE A 86 -12.96 11.64 15.11
N ASP A 87 -12.48 12.09 16.27
CA ASP A 87 -11.32 11.51 16.92
C ASP A 87 -11.53 10.03 17.30
N ALA A 88 -12.73 9.67 17.75
CA ALA A 88 -13.05 8.27 18.05
C ALA A 88 -12.93 7.38 16.79
N ILE A 89 -13.37 7.85 15.61
CA ILE A 89 -13.19 7.12 14.34
C ILE A 89 -11.70 6.99 14.03
N ARG A 90 -10.92 8.05 14.17
CA ARG A 90 -9.47 8.03 13.95
C ARG A 90 -8.77 7.00 14.84
N TYR A 91 -9.06 7.00 16.15
CA TYR A 91 -8.49 6.03 17.10
C TYR A 91 -8.92 4.59 16.78
N LEU A 92 -10.13 4.37 16.30
CA LEU A 92 -10.56 3.05 15.86
C LEU A 92 -9.73 2.59 14.66
N VAL A 93 -9.58 3.43 13.64
CA VAL A 93 -8.76 3.13 12.46
C VAL A 93 -7.31 2.83 12.88
N ASP A 94 -6.74 3.67 13.72
CA ASP A 94 -5.40 3.47 14.30
C ASP A 94 -5.26 2.09 14.95
N SER A 95 -6.20 1.74 15.83
CA SER A 95 -6.19 0.44 16.52
C SER A 95 -6.22 -0.75 15.56
N TYR A 96 -6.94 -0.63 14.43
CA TYR A 96 -6.94 -1.65 13.38
C TYR A 96 -5.61 -1.75 12.64
N LEU A 97 -4.96 -0.62 12.33
CA LEU A 97 -3.64 -0.62 11.69
C LEU A 97 -2.62 -1.31 12.59
N VAL A 98 -2.57 -0.94 13.86
CA VAL A 98 -1.68 -1.55 14.86
C VAL A 98 -1.95 -3.05 15.02
N ALA A 99 -3.22 -3.45 15.12
CA ALA A 99 -3.62 -4.86 15.24
C ALA A 99 -3.21 -5.68 14.01
N SER A 100 -3.27 -5.09 12.81
CA SER A 100 -2.85 -5.70 11.54
C SER A 100 -1.34 -5.60 11.30
N ARG A 101 -0.58 -5.05 12.24
CA ARG A 101 0.87 -4.81 12.13
C ARG A 101 1.25 -3.91 10.94
N ILE A 102 0.37 -2.99 10.60
CA ILE A 102 0.62 -1.92 9.64
C ILE A 102 1.11 -0.71 10.43
N ASP A 103 2.15 -0.04 9.94
CA ASP A 103 2.64 1.18 10.57
C ASP A 103 1.57 2.27 10.51
N ASP A 104 1.11 2.75 11.66
CA ASP A 104 0.11 3.79 11.79
C ASP A 104 0.64 5.19 11.48
N CYS A 105 1.96 5.34 11.28
CA CYS A 105 2.64 6.61 11.02
C CYS A 105 2.31 7.70 12.06
N GLY A 106 2.05 7.29 13.30
CA GLY A 106 1.69 8.18 14.39
C GLY A 106 0.24 8.69 14.36
N LEU A 107 -0.65 8.00 13.66
CA LEU A 107 -2.08 8.35 13.61
C LEU A 107 -2.74 8.29 15.00
N GLY A 108 -2.25 7.44 15.91
CA GLY A 108 -2.71 7.32 17.29
C GLY A 108 -2.30 8.50 18.20
N THR A 109 -1.40 9.37 17.78
CA THR A 109 -1.01 10.53 18.58
C THR A 109 -2.08 11.62 18.56
N PRO A 110 -2.09 12.56 19.52
CA PRO A 110 -2.99 13.72 19.47
C PRO A 110 -2.73 14.55 18.21
N LEU A 111 -3.71 14.62 17.33
CA LEU A 111 -3.64 15.34 16.06
C LEU A 111 -4.81 16.30 15.93
N THR A 112 -4.56 17.46 15.33
CA THR A 112 -5.62 18.38 14.94
C THR A 112 -5.94 18.17 13.46
N PRO A 113 -7.18 17.82 13.08
CA PRO A 113 -7.56 17.66 11.69
C PRO A 113 -7.60 18.99 10.97
N ASN A 114 -7.28 18.99 9.69
CA ASN A 114 -7.65 20.07 8.81
C ASN A 114 -9.14 19.93 8.49
N HIS A 115 -9.92 20.95 8.84
CA HIS A 115 -11.37 21.01 8.62
C HIS A 115 -11.69 22.21 7.72
N PRO A 116 -11.91 22.00 6.41
CA PRO A 116 -12.23 23.11 5.50
C PRO A 116 -13.59 23.71 5.83
N ALA A 117 -13.66 25.03 5.89
CA ALA A 117 -14.87 25.76 6.20
C ALA A 117 -16.02 25.41 5.22
N GLY A 118 -17.21 25.20 5.74
CA GLY A 118 -18.39 24.86 4.95
C GLY A 118 -18.47 23.42 4.46
N THR A 119 -17.59 22.56 4.94
CA THR A 119 -17.59 21.12 4.65
C THR A 119 -17.86 20.32 5.92
N SER A 120 -18.26 19.05 5.75
CA SER A 120 -18.28 18.05 6.84
C SER A 120 -17.14 17.06 6.65
N GLN A 121 -15.95 17.58 6.39
CA GLN A 121 -14.72 16.82 6.10
C GLN A 121 -13.65 17.15 7.13
N TRP A 122 -12.98 16.11 7.63
CA TRP A 122 -11.85 16.20 8.54
C TRP A 122 -10.69 15.39 7.95
N VAL A 123 -9.53 16.03 7.80
CA VAL A 123 -8.35 15.44 7.17
C VAL A 123 -7.22 15.42 8.18
N TYR A 124 -6.78 14.22 8.55
CA TYR A 124 -5.59 13.99 9.33
C TYR A 124 -4.44 13.64 8.40
N THR A 125 -3.32 14.32 8.55
CA THR A 125 -2.10 14.06 7.76
C THR A 125 -0.94 13.86 8.70
N THR A 126 -0.26 12.73 8.59
CA THR A 126 0.91 12.39 9.40
C THR A 126 2.08 12.03 8.50
N PRO A 127 3.31 12.50 8.83
CA PRO A 127 4.49 12.07 8.11
C PRO A 127 4.70 10.57 8.29
N CYS A 128 5.04 9.88 7.21
CA CYS A 128 5.29 8.46 7.19
C CYS A 128 6.70 8.19 6.65
N PHE A 129 6.87 7.20 5.80
CA PHE A 129 8.17 6.80 5.27
C PHE A 129 8.85 7.91 4.44
N GLY A 130 9.99 8.41 4.92
CA GLY A 130 10.76 9.45 4.25
C GLY A 130 10.01 10.78 4.13
N SER A 131 9.68 11.19 2.90
CA SER A 131 8.92 12.41 2.59
C SER A 131 7.46 12.15 2.25
N THR A 132 6.95 10.93 2.47
CA THR A 132 5.57 10.56 2.19
C THR A 132 4.68 10.78 3.42
N ASN A 133 3.39 10.95 3.20
CA ASN A 133 2.41 11.15 4.26
C ASN A 133 1.31 10.09 4.19
N LEU A 134 0.87 9.63 5.36
CA LEU A 134 -0.42 8.99 5.52
C LEU A 134 -1.47 10.09 5.62
N THR A 135 -2.57 9.94 4.88
CA THR A 135 -3.70 10.87 4.95
C THR A 135 -4.98 10.09 5.23
N LEU A 136 -5.62 10.38 6.35
CA LEU A 136 -6.93 9.85 6.71
C LEU A 136 -7.96 10.95 6.55
N THR A 137 -8.97 10.72 5.72
CA THR A 137 -10.08 11.66 5.49
C THR A 137 -11.37 11.06 5.99
N ILE A 138 -12.07 11.78 6.84
CA ILE A 138 -13.37 11.41 7.39
C ILE A 138 -14.38 12.44 6.90
N ASN A 139 -15.36 12.00 6.11
CA ASN A 139 -16.49 12.79 5.66
C ASN A 139 -17.73 12.31 6.41
N ARG A 140 -18.43 13.21 7.10
CA ARG A 140 -19.57 12.80 7.93
C ARG A 140 -20.74 13.78 7.82
N GLY A 141 -21.85 13.29 7.24
CA GLY A 141 -23.05 14.06 7.08
C GLY A 141 -23.02 15.07 5.93
N PHE A 142 -24.12 15.80 5.79
CA PHE A 142 -24.28 16.83 4.75
C PHE A 142 -23.37 18.05 5.00
N PRO A 143 -22.82 18.69 3.97
CA PRO A 143 -23.01 18.42 2.55
C PRO A 143 -22.02 17.40 1.96
N THR A 144 -21.01 16.97 2.70
CA THR A 144 -19.84 16.25 2.14
C THR A 144 -20.11 14.77 1.92
N CYS A 145 -20.91 14.14 2.80
CA CYS A 145 -21.34 12.76 2.61
C CYS A 145 -22.85 12.66 2.63
N ASN A 146 -23.43 12.40 1.46
CA ASN A 146 -24.85 12.16 1.30
C ASN A 146 -25.09 11.15 0.16
N LEU A 147 -26.01 10.23 0.37
CA LEU A 147 -26.46 9.28 -0.64
C LEU A 147 -27.82 9.70 -1.15
N LEU A 148 -27.97 9.82 -2.47
CA LEU A 148 -29.22 10.15 -3.10
C LEU A 148 -30.20 8.96 -2.95
N MET A 149 -31.33 9.17 -2.31
CA MET A 149 -32.41 8.18 -2.32
C MET A 149 -33.09 8.20 -3.70
N ALA A 150 -32.64 7.32 -4.59
CA ALA A 150 -33.32 7.09 -5.84
C ALA A 150 -34.67 6.42 -5.55
N SER A 151 -35.75 7.15 -5.70
CA SER A 151 -37.14 6.65 -5.79
C SER A 151 -37.61 5.77 -4.63
N TYR A 152 -37.71 6.33 -3.43
CA TYR A 152 -38.42 5.65 -2.35
C TYR A 152 -39.83 6.26 -2.23
N GLY A 153 -40.85 5.45 -2.51
CA GLY A 153 -42.25 5.83 -2.34
C GLY A 153 -42.97 6.31 -3.62
N THR A 154 -44.28 6.33 -3.58
CA THR A 154 -45.19 6.91 -4.58
C THR A 154 -45.97 8.06 -3.95
N PRO A 155 -45.69 9.32 -4.35
CA PRO A 155 -44.79 9.81 -5.37
C PRO A 155 -43.32 9.76 -4.95
N PRO A 156 -42.34 9.59 -5.90
CA PRO A 156 -40.94 9.55 -5.58
C PRO A 156 -40.50 10.86 -4.92
N LEU A 157 -39.85 10.75 -3.76
CA LEU A 157 -39.22 11.89 -3.08
C LEU A 157 -38.02 12.33 -3.92
N THR A 158 -38.19 13.38 -4.70
CA THR A 158 -37.08 14.02 -5.42
C THR A 158 -36.25 14.81 -4.43
N ASN A 159 -34.91 14.54 -4.42
CA ASN A 159 -33.91 15.19 -3.54
C ASN A 159 -33.94 14.76 -2.05
N ALA A 160 -34.39 13.57 -1.73
CA ALA A 160 -34.13 13.01 -0.41
C ALA A 160 -32.68 12.46 -0.33
N TYR A 161 -31.96 12.94 0.65
CA TYR A 161 -30.55 12.50 0.90
C TYR A 161 -30.50 11.79 2.24
N ILE A 162 -29.80 10.65 2.26
CA ILE A 162 -29.45 9.98 3.51
C ILE A 162 -28.03 10.44 3.89
N PRO A 163 -27.84 11.04 5.07
CA PRO A 163 -26.51 11.35 5.55
C PRO A 163 -25.71 10.06 5.69
N CYS A 164 -24.42 10.13 5.39
CA CYS A 164 -23.51 8.99 5.49
C CYS A 164 -22.23 9.39 6.20
N THR A 165 -21.46 8.37 6.57
CA THR A 165 -20.08 8.50 7.01
C THR A 165 -19.19 7.78 6.03
N GLN A 166 -18.25 8.50 5.42
CA GLN A 166 -17.24 7.96 4.55
C GLN A 166 -15.87 8.13 5.21
N VAL A 167 -15.12 7.05 5.26
CA VAL A 167 -13.73 7.06 5.76
C VAL A 167 -12.83 6.59 4.63
N SER A 168 -11.82 7.38 4.32
CA SER A 168 -10.85 7.06 3.27
C SER A 168 -9.43 7.26 3.77
N ILE A 169 -8.52 6.41 3.32
CA ILE A 169 -7.11 6.47 3.66
C ILE A 169 -6.25 6.45 2.40
N GLN A 170 -5.21 7.28 2.39
CA GLN A 170 -4.11 7.21 1.46
C GLN A 170 -2.87 6.80 2.26
N TYR A 171 -2.42 5.58 2.02
CA TYR A 171 -1.33 4.95 2.76
C TYR A 171 -0.11 4.80 1.85
N PRO A 172 1.07 5.32 2.22
CA PRO A 172 2.31 5.14 1.48
C PRO A 172 2.88 3.74 1.78
N TYR A 173 2.69 2.80 0.88
CA TYR A 173 3.24 1.46 0.99
C TYR A 173 4.68 1.42 0.47
N GLN A 174 5.59 0.88 1.25
CA GLN A 174 6.99 0.69 0.88
C GLN A 174 7.22 -0.72 0.35
N TRP A 175 7.84 -0.83 -0.84
CA TRP A 175 8.24 -2.11 -1.40
C TRP A 175 9.36 -2.75 -0.58
N HIS A 176 9.20 -4.03 -0.19
CA HIS A 176 10.17 -4.73 0.66
C HIS A 176 11.46 -5.09 -0.09
N PHE A 177 11.35 -5.43 -1.38
CA PHE A 177 12.45 -5.95 -2.17
C PHE A 177 13.00 -4.97 -3.23
N ASN A 178 12.70 -3.68 -3.10
CA ASN A 178 13.20 -2.66 -4.04
C ASN A 178 14.73 -2.73 -4.22
N SER A 179 15.48 -2.92 -3.14
CA SER A 179 16.94 -3.03 -3.18
C SER A 179 17.43 -4.31 -3.87
N VAL A 180 16.67 -5.40 -3.82
CA VAL A 180 17.03 -6.67 -4.45
C VAL A 180 16.91 -6.59 -5.96
N ILE A 181 15.88 -5.92 -6.46
CA ILE A 181 15.66 -5.78 -7.90
C ILE A 181 16.76 -4.92 -8.54
N THR A 182 17.18 -3.83 -7.90
CA THR A 182 18.28 -2.99 -8.38
C THR A 182 19.61 -3.74 -8.44
N LEU A 183 19.81 -4.74 -7.57
CA LEU A 183 21.00 -5.61 -7.58
C LEU A 183 20.99 -6.60 -8.77
N ILE A 184 19.80 -7.14 -9.11
CA ILE A 184 19.66 -8.15 -10.17
C ILE A 184 19.60 -7.49 -11.55
N VAL A 185 18.89 -6.34 -11.66
CA VAL A 185 18.72 -5.59 -12.90
C VAL A 185 19.27 -4.17 -12.69
N PRO A 186 20.58 -3.95 -12.97
CA PRO A 186 21.19 -2.63 -12.83
C PRO A 186 20.48 -1.62 -13.73
N GLY A 187 20.02 -0.49 -13.13
CA GLY A 187 19.26 0.54 -13.83
C GLY A 187 17.73 0.37 -13.80
N ALA A 188 17.20 -0.73 -13.27
CA ALA A 188 15.80 -0.80 -12.94
C ALA A 188 15.52 0.10 -11.72
N SER A 189 14.71 1.12 -11.90
CA SER A 189 14.22 1.94 -10.80
C SER A 189 12.70 1.97 -10.87
N TYR A 190 12.06 1.42 -9.86
CA TYR A 190 10.68 1.77 -9.56
C TYR A 190 10.67 2.52 -8.23
N GLY A 191 9.73 3.46 -8.08
CA GLY A 191 9.69 4.31 -6.89
C GLY A 191 9.67 3.45 -5.62
N PRO A 192 10.36 3.86 -4.56
CA PRO A 192 10.42 3.10 -3.30
C PRO A 192 9.06 2.96 -2.62
N PHE A 193 8.11 3.81 -3.00
CA PHE A 193 6.77 3.86 -2.41
C PHE A 193 5.69 3.86 -3.48
N ILE A 194 4.55 3.27 -3.14
CA ILE A 194 3.29 3.40 -3.88
C ILE A 194 2.20 3.84 -2.90
N THR A 195 1.29 4.70 -3.34
CA THR A 195 0.15 5.08 -2.51
C THR A 195 -0.98 4.08 -2.70
N ILE A 196 -1.34 3.38 -1.63
CA ILE A 196 -2.55 2.55 -1.57
C ILE A 196 -3.69 3.44 -1.09
N GLN A 197 -4.71 3.59 -1.92
CA GLN A 197 -5.93 4.32 -1.58
C GLN A 197 -7.09 3.35 -1.44
N THR A 198 -7.88 3.55 -0.38
CA THR A 198 -9.12 2.83 -0.15
C THR A 198 -10.09 3.69 0.65
N ASP A 199 -11.38 3.46 0.45
CA ASP A 199 -12.46 4.15 1.14
C ASP A 199 -13.61 3.18 1.44
N ALA A 200 -14.43 3.56 2.39
CA ALA A 200 -15.67 2.89 2.71
C ALA A 200 -16.72 3.91 3.15
N THR A 201 -17.97 3.64 2.82
CA THR A 201 -19.11 4.50 3.15
C THR A 201 -20.18 3.66 3.86
N ALA A 202 -20.71 4.21 4.94
CA ALA A 202 -21.86 3.64 5.65
C ALA A 202 -22.95 4.71 5.80
N THR A 203 -24.22 4.31 5.67
CA THR A 203 -25.36 5.19 5.93
C THR A 203 -25.51 5.40 7.43
N ASN A 204 -25.75 6.63 7.85
CA ASN A 204 -26.07 6.93 9.24
C ASN A 204 -27.50 6.43 9.50
N VAL A 205 -27.63 5.50 10.42
CA VAL A 205 -28.93 4.96 10.86
C VAL A 205 -29.22 5.65 12.18
N GLU A 206 -30.31 6.42 12.21
CA GLU A 206 -30.88 6.95 13.46
C GLU A 206 -31.68 5.87 14.20
#